data_91e0f1468712123d873618c49f224aea
#
_entry.id   91e0f1468712123d873618c49f224aea
#
_cell.length_a   1.000
_cell.length_b   1.000
_cell.length_c   1.000
_cell.angle_alpha   90.00
_cell.angle_beta   90.00
_cell.angle_gamma   90.00
#
_symmetry.space_group_name_H-M   'P 1'
#
loop_
_entity.id
_entity.type
_entity.pdbx_description
1 polymer ?
#
loop_
_entity_poly.entity_id
_entity_poly.type
_entity_poly.pdbx_seq_one_letter_code
_entity_poly.pdbx_strand_id
1 'polypeptide(L)'
;MQITKANYYDLNTERDFMSRSQYLGFLRCEAQQMAILSGEWVEEPTEAMLVGQYVHAWCEGKRQQFVSDHPEMFTKAGDLRYNFRQADHMITTLKNDPLCMYMLEGQKEVVFTAEFAGAKWRVMVDV
;
A
#
# COMPACT_ATOMS: atom_id res chain seq x y z
N MET A 1 -9.38 17.23 -11.24
CA MET A 1 -9.07 16.78 -9.86
C MET A 1 -7.56 16.60 -9.74
N GLN A 2 -6.95 17.18 -8.74
CA GLN A 2 -5.54 16.95 -8.45
C GLN A 2 -5.41 15.73 -7.55
N ILE A 3 -4.63 14.74 -7.96
CA ILE A 3 -4.36 13.57 -7.15
C ILE A 3 -3.22 13.86 -6.19
N THR A 4 -3.46 13.55 -4.94
CA THR A 4 -2.50 13.66 -3.84
C THR A 4 -2.41 12.30 -3.14
N LYS A 5 -1.43 12.13 -2.28
CA LYS A 5 -1.32 10.96 -1.41
C LYS A 5 -2.62 10.70 -0.61
N ALA A 6 -3.29 11.76 -0.15
CA ALA A 6 -4.48 11.65 0.69
C ALA A 6 -5.70 11.05 -0.05
N ASN A 7 -5.84 11.31 -1.34
CA ASN A 7 -6.98 10.84 -2.14
C ASN A 7 -6.61 9.78 -3.18
N TYR A 8 -5.38 9.28 -3.14
CA TYR A 8 -4.89 8.33 -4.14
C TYR A 8 -5.72 7.05 -4.23
N TYR A 9 -6.18 6.53 -3.10
CA TYR A 9 -6.99 5.31 -3.00
C TYR A 9 -8.49 5.56 -2.89
N ASP A 10 -8.94 6.81 -3.05
CA ASP A 10 -10.36 7.11 -3.04
C ASP A 10 -11.06 6.52 -4.26
N LEU A 11 -12.26 6.01 -4.09
CA LEU A 11 -13.04 5.36 -5.14
C LEU A 11 -13.27 6.27 -6.35
N ASN A 12 -13.44 7.58 -6.14
CA ASN A 12 -13.57 8.55 -7.23
C ASN A 12 -12.27 8.67 -8.03
N THR A 13 -11.13 8.68 -7.37
CA THR A 13 -9.83 8.68 -8.05
C THR A 13 -9.63 7.38 -8.82
N GLU A 14 -10.05 6.25 -8.26
CA GLU A 14 -9.96 4.96 -8.92
C GLU A 14 -10.84 4.86 -10.17
N ARG A 15 -11.98 5.55 -10.19
CA ARG A 15 -12.86 5.62 -11.37
C ARG A 15 -12.31 6.51 -12.48
N ASP A 16 -11.65 7.60 -12.11
CA ASP A 16 -11.16 8.60 -13.06
C ASP A 16 -9.77 8.29 -13.62
N PHE A 17 -8.96 7.52 -12.88
CA PHE A 17 -7.57 7.23 -13.21
C PHE A 17 -7.26 5.74 -13.11
N MET A 18 -6.73 5.19 -14.18
CA MET A 18 -6.22 3.81 -14.23
C MET A 18 -4.93 3.69 -13.42
N SER A 19 -4.80 2.62 -12.66
CA SER A 19 -3.54 2.20 -12.03
C SER A 19 -3.08 0.86 -12.61
N ARG A 20 -1.80 0.51 -12.37
CA ARG A 20 -1.28 -0.82 -12.73
C ARG A 20 -2.12 -1.95 -12.12
N SER A 21 -2.49 -1.82 -10.85
CA SER A 21 -3.27 -2.85 -10.14
C SER A 21 -4.65 -3.03 -10.75
N GLN A 22 -5.33 -1.94 -11.10
CA GLN A 22 -6.62 -1.99 -11.79
C GLN A 22 -6.50 -2.64 -13.17
N TYR A 23 -5.50 -2.26 -13.96
CA TYR A 23 -5.26 -2.84 -15.27
C TYR A 23 -5.07 -4.37 -15.19
N LEU A 24 -4.25 -4.83 -14.25
CA LEU A 24 -4.07 -6.26 -13.99
C LEU A 24 -5.35 -6.92 -13.47
N GLY A 25 -6.15 -6.21 -12.68
CA GLY A 25 -7.47 -6.67 -12.23
C GLY A 25 -8.42 -6.90 -13.40
N PHE A 26 -8.50 -5.98 -14.35
CA PHE A 26 -9.29 -6.13 -15.57
C PHE A 26 -8.83 -7.32 -16.43
N LEU A 27 -7.52 -7.52 -16.58
CA LEU A 27 -6.99 -8.68 -17.30
C LEU A 27 -7.33 -10.02 -16.63
N ARG A 28 -7.45 -10.02 -15.31
CA ARG A 28 -7.77 -11.23 -14.53
C ARG A 28 -9.27 -11.55 -14.56
N CYS A 29 -10.09 -10.57 -14.22
CA CYS A 29 -11.54 -10.70 -14.18
C CYS A 29 -12.21 -9.32 -14.25
N GLU A 30 -12.72 -8.98 -15.43
CA GLU A 30 -13.37 -7.69 -15.68
C GLU A 30 -14.58 -7.46 -14.76
N ALA A 31 -15.41 -8.49 -14.57
CA ALA A 31 -16.61 -8.39 -13.73
C ALA A 31 -16.26 -8.07 -12.26
N GLN A 32 -15.24 -8.71 -11.72
CA GLN A 32 -14.76 -8.44 -10.36
C GLN A 32 -14.22 -7.02 -10.25
N GLN A 33 -13.39 -6.60 -11.20
CA GLN A 33 -12.81 -5.25 -11.20
C GLN A 33 -13.88 -4.18 -11.32
N MET A 34 -14.92 -4.39 -12.13
CA MET A 34 -16.07 -3.48 -12.21
C MET A 34 -16.85 -3.43 -10.91
N ALA A 35 -17.06 -4.57 -10.22
CA ALA A 35 -17.72 -4.60 -8.92
C ALA A 35 -16.92 -3.85 -7.84
N ILE A 36 -15.59 -3.93 -7.88
CA ILE A 36 -14.71 -3.12 -7.00
C ILE A 36 -14.90 -1.63 -7.28
N LEU A 37 -14.87 -1.20 -8.54
CA LEU A 37 -15.03 0.20 -8.92
C LEU A 37 -16.43 0.75 -8.64
N SER A 38 -17.47 -0.09 -8.69
CA SER A 38 -18.84 0.31 -8.31
C SER A 38 -19.02 0.42 -6.79
N GLY A 39 -18.11 -0.18 -6.01
CA GLY A 39 -18.22 -0.27 -4.55
C GLY A 39 -19.08 -1.45 -4.05
N GLU A 40 -19.52 -2.33 -4.96
CA GLU A 40 -20.30 -3.55 -4.62
C GLU A 40 -19.42 -4.64 -4.00
N TRP A 41 -18.14 -4.64 -4.33
CA TRP A 41 -17.17 -5.59 -3.82
C TRP A 41 -16.04 -4.88 -3.10
N VAL A 42 -15.80 -5.25 -1.84
CA VAL A 42 -14.69 -4.76 -1.02
C VAL A 42 -13.77 -5.94 -0.74
N GLU A 43 -12.50 -5.81 -1.10
CA GLU A 43 -11.49 -6.81 -0.77
C GLU A 43 -10.99 -6.60 0.67
N GLU A 44 -11.14 -7.64 1.49
CA GLU A 44 -10.56 -7.62 2.84
C GLU A 44 -9.05 -7.86 2.76
N PRO A 45 -8.23 -7.07 3.48
CA PRO A 45 -6.79 -7.26 3.48
C PRO A 45 -6.43 -8.60 4.15
N THR A 46 -5.57 -9.36 3.49
CA THR A 46 -5.01 -10.59 4.09
C THR A 46 -3.94 -10.25 5.12
N GLU A 47 -3.64 -11.19 6.03
CA GLU A 47 -2.56 -10.99 7.01
C GLU A 47 -1.21 -10.71 6.32
N ALA A 48 -0.93 -11.38 5.19
CA ALA A 48 0.29 -11.13 4.41
C ALA A 48 0.35 -9.69 3.87
N MET A 49 -0.78 -9.14 3.43
CA MET A 49 -0.87 -7.73 3.01
C MET A 49 -0.61 -6.78 4.18
N LEU A 50 -1.18 -7.07 5.35
CA LEU A 50 -0.96 -6.25 6.56
C LEU A 50 0.50 -6.29 7.01
N VAL A 51 1.17 -7.44 6.94
CA VAL A 51 2.61 -7.57 7.21
C VAL A 51 3.42 -6.71 6.25
N GLY A 52 3.13 -6.73 4.96
CA GLY A 52 3.77 -5.88 3.96
C GLY A 52 3.54 -4.39 4.23
N GLN A 53 2.31 -4.00 4.53
CA GLN A 53 1.96 -2.63 4.89
C GLN A 53 2.66 -2.15 6.17
N TYR A 54 2.88 -3.03 7.13
CA TYR A 54 3.62 -2.72 8.35
C TYR A 54 5.09 -2.36 8.08
N VAL A 55 5.78 -3.16 7.25
CA VAL A 55 7.16 -2.84 6.83
C VAL A 55 7.20 -1.55 6.02
N HIS A 56 6.24 -1.37 5.12
CA HIS A 56 6.12 -0.14 4.32
C HIS A 56 5.89 1.10 5.21
N ALA A 57 5.01 1.02 6.20
CA ALA A 57 4.78 2.09 7.17
C ALA A 57 6.05 2.44 7.95
N TRP A 58 6.89 1.44 8.28
CA TRP A 58 8.19 1.71 8.88
C TRP A 58 9.11 2.48 7.92
N CYS A 59 9.18 2.09 6.65
CA CYS A 59 9.98 2.79 5.63
C CYS A 59 9.56 4.26 5.46
N GLU A 60 8.27 4.56 5.67
CA GLU A 60 7.73 5.92 5.62
C GLU A 60 7.86 6.71 6.93
N GLY A 61 8.34 6.09 8.00
CA GLY A 61 8.38 6.71 9.34
C GLY A 61 7.03 6.75 10.06
N LYS A 62 6.05 5.96 9.65
CA LYS A 62 4.67 5.93 10.19
C LYS A 62 4.35 4.67 10.99
N ARG A 63 5.35 3.93 11.44
CA ARG A 63 5.18 2.67 12.16
C ARG A 63 4.25 2.80 13.37
N GLN A 64 4.44 3.84 14.20
CA GLN A 64 3.65 4.02 15.42
C GLN A 64 2.17 4.24 15.12
N GLN A 65 1.86 5.05 14.09
CA GLN A 65 0.48 5.24 13.65
C GLN A 65 -0.13 3.94 13.16
N PHE A 66 0.60 3.18 12.35
CA PHE A 66 0.13 1.88 11.85
C PHE A 66 -0.19 0.91 12.98
N VAL A 67 0.67 0.81 13.99
CA VAL A 67 0.45 -0.04 15.18
C VAL A 67 -0.81 0.38 15.94
N SER A 68 -1.03 1.69 16.08
CA SER A 68 -2.25 2.20 16.74
C SER A 68 -3.52 1.87 15.97
N ASP A 69 -3.47 1.87 14.65
CA ASP A 69 -4.62 1.63 13.78
C ASP A 69 -4.92 0.13 13.60
N HIS A 70 -3.99 -0.75 13.96
CA HIS A 70 -4.08 -2.20 13.73
C HIS A 70 -3.88 -3.02 15.01
N PRO A 71 -4.82 -2.98 15.98
CA PRO A 71 -4.73 -3.77 17.20
C PRO A 71 -4.75 -5.28 16.96
N GLU A 72 -5.22 -5.73 15.79
CA GLU A 72 -5.20 -7.14 15.37
C GLU A 72 -3.78 -7.73 15.19
N MET A 73 -2.74 -6.89 15.16
CA MET A 73 -1.35 -7.33 15.14
C MET A 73 -0.94 -8.06 16.43
N PHE A 74 -1.67 -7.86 17.51
CA PHE A 74 -1.35 -8.39 18.84
C PHE A 74 -2.24 -9.56 19.20
N THR A 75 -1.69 -10.47 20.02
CA THR A 75 -2.46 -11.54 20.65
C THR A 75 -3.31 -10.98 21.81
N LYS A 76 -4.23 -11.78 22.33
CA LYS A 76 -5.02 -11.42 23.52
C LYS A 76 -4.15 -11.15 24.76
N ALA A 77 -2.96 -11.75 24.82
CA ALA A 77 -1.98 -11.54 25.89
C ALA A 77 -1.15 -10.25 25.70
N GLY A 78 -1.33 -9.53 24.58
CA GLY A 78 -0.59 -8.30 24.28
C GLY A 78 0.73 -8.50 23.54
N ASP A 79 1.07 -9.73 23.16
CA ASP A 79 2.28 -10.04 22.40
C ASP A 79 2.06 -9.83 20.91
N LEU A 80 3.10 -9.38 20.22
CA LEU A 80 3.07 -9.25 18.76
C LEU A 80 2.96 -10.63 18.10
N ARG A 81 2.04 -10.79 17.16
CA ARG A 81 1.83 -12.04 16.43
C ARG A 81 3.04 -12.45 15.61
N TYR A 82 3.23 -13.73 15.39
CA TYR A 82 4.43 -14.32 14.78
C TYR A 82 4.84 -13.65 13.47
N ASN A 83 3.92 -13.45 12.54
CA ASN A 83 4.24 -12.87 11.22
C ASN A 83 4.72 -11.42 11.32
N PHE A 84 4.22 -10.64 12.27
CA PHE A 84 4.68 -9.27 12.52
C PHE A 84 6.03 -9.25 13.25
N ARG A 85 6.34 -10.26 14.08
CA ARG A 85 7.70 -10.44 14.63
C ARG A 85 8.71 -10.74 13.52
N GLN A 86 8.33 -11.55 12.52
CA GLN A 86 9.17 -11.75 11.35
C GLN A 86 9.39 -10.46 10.57
N ALA A 87 8.35 -9.62 10.45
CA ALA A 87 8.50 -8.29 9.86
C ALA A 87 9.47 -7.39 10.64
N ASP A 88 9.48 -7.47 11.97
CA ASP A 88 10.47 -6.76 12.80
C ASP A 88 11.91 -7.23 12.52
N HIS A 89 12.12 -8.52 12.26
CA HIS A 89 13.43 -9.02 11.82
C HIS A 89 13.81 -8.47 10.44
N MET A 90 12.88 -8.39 9.51
CA MET A 90 13.11 -7.76 8.19
C MET A 90 13.51 -6.28 8.35
N ILE A 91 12.79 -5.54 9.19
CA ILE A 91 13.10 -4.14 9.49
C ILE A 91 14.50 -4.01 10.10
N THR A 92 14.86 -4.86 11.03
CA THR A 92 16.20 -4.87 11.64
C THR A 92 17.28 -5.14 10.60
N THR A 93 17.05 -6.05 9.67
CA THR A 93 17.97 -6.33 8.56
C THR A 93 18.15 -5.10 7.67
N LEU A 94 17.05 -4.44 7.30
CA LEU A 94 17.10 -3.20 6.51
C LEU A 94 17.87 -2.08 7.22
N LYS A 95 17.63 -1.90 8.52
CA LYS A 95 18.32 -0.88 9.34
C LYS A 95 19.83 -1.10 9.41
N ASN A 96 20.28 -2.36 9.37
CA ASN A 96 21.69 -2.73 9.49
C ASN A 96 22.42 -2.74 8.13
N ASP A 97 21.69 -2.53 7.02
CA ASP A 97 22.26 -2.46 5.69
C ASP A 97 22.39 -0.98 5.25
N PRO A 98 23.63 -0.44 5.19
CA PRO A 98 23.85 0.96 4.81
C PRO A 98 23.37 1.29 3.39
N LEU A 99 23.44 0.34 2.45
CA LEU A 99 22.97 0.54 1.09
C LEU A 99 21.44 0.64 1.05
N CYS A 100 20.73 -0.26 1.73
CA CYS A 100 19.29 -0.19 1.85
C CYS A 100 18.85 1.12 2.50
N MET A 101 19.50 1.54 3.57
CA MET A 101 19.18 2.80 4.24
C MET A 101 19.43 4.01 3.35
N TYR A 102 20.52 4.01 2.57
CA TYR A 102 20.79 5.06 1.58
C TYR A 102 19.70 5.11 0.49
N MET A 103 19.28 3.96 -0.05
CA MET A 103 18.22 3.88 -1.05
C MET A 103 16.85 4.32 -0.52
N LEU A 104 16.62 4.24 0.79
CA LEU A 104 15.39 4.69 1.44
C LEU A 104 15.36 6.20 1.76
N GLU A 105 16.42 6.96 1.46
CA GLU A 105 16.51 8.42 1.71
C GLU A 105 15.81 9.24 0.64
N GLY A 106 14.98 8.85 -0.16
CA GLY A 106 14.25 9.64 -1.17
C GLY A 106 12.97 10.27 -0.63
N GLN A 107 12.31 11.02 -1.48
CA GLN A 107 10.94 11.44 -1.25
C GLN A 107 10.03 10.23 -1.24
N LYS A 108 9.15 10.15 -0.23
CA LYS A 108 8.23 9.02 -0.07
C LYS A 108 6.90 9.29 -0.78
N GLU A 109 6.39 8.25 -1.45
CA GLU A 109 5.05 8.23 -2.02
C GLU A 109 4.74 9.44 -2.91
N VAL A 110 5.59 9.67 -3.90
CA VAL A 110 5.38 10.73 -4.90
C VAL A 110 4.38 10.26 -5.94
N VAL A 111 3.32 11.05 -6.14
CA VAL A 111 2.24 10.73 -7.08
C VAL A 111 2.53 11.38 -8.42
N PHE A 112 2.45 10.59 -9.49
CA PHE A 112 2.51 11.05 -10.87
C PHE A 112 1.24 10.67 -11.60
N THR A 113 0.83 11.53 -12.55
CA THR A 113 -0.28 11.27 -13.46
C THR A 113 0.14 11.50 -14.90
N ALA A 114 -0.42 10.73 -15.82
CA ALA A 114 -0.17 10.89 -17.25
C ALA A 114 -1.38 10.43 -18.06
N GLU A 115 -1.50 10.92 -19.28
CA GLU A 115 -2.42 10.38 -20.26
C GLU A 115 -1.68 9.40 -21.18
N PHE A 116 -2.22 8.18 -21.30
CA PHE A 116 -1.65 7.14 -22.14
C PHE A 116 -2.74 6.25 -22.70
N ALA A 117 -2.67 5.96 -24.00
CA ALA A 117 -3.62 5.09 -24.70
C ALA A 117 -5.10 5.50 -24.51
N GLY A 118 -5.39 6.82 -24.48
CA GLY A 118 -6.74 7.35 -24.33
C GLY A 118 -7.31 7.28 -22.91
N ALA A 119 -6.51 6.92 -21.93
CA ALA A 119 -6.90 6.87 -20.52
C ALA A 119 -5.97 7.72 -19.64
N LYS A 120 -6.51 8.21 -18.53
CA LYS A 120 -5.70 8.85 -17.49
C LYS A 120 -5.12 7.80 -16.57
N TRP A 121 -3.83 7.89 -16.32
CA TRP A 121 -3.09 6.95 -15.47
C TRP A 121 -2.52 7.66 -14.24
N ARG A 122 -2.43 6.91 -13.16
CA ARG A 122 -1.76 7.34 -11.94
C ARG A 122 -0.76 6.28 -11.47
N VAL A 123 0.32 6.74 -10.87
CA VAL A 123 1.30 5.92 -10.18
C VAL A 123 1.78 6.64 -8.93
N MET A 124 1.98 5.91 -7.88
CA MET A 124 2.65 6.40 -6.68
C MET A 124 3.96 5.64 -6.53
N VAL A 125 5.05 6.39 -6.46
CA VAL A 125 6.41 5.84 -6.31
C VAL A 125 6.79 5.91 -4.84
N ASP A 126 7.18 4.79 -4.27
CA ASP A 126 7.43 4.67 -2.83
C ASP A 126 8.68 5.45 -2.38
N VAL A 127 9.74 5.43 -3.19
CA VAL A 127 11.01 6.15 -2.97
C VAL A 127 11.66 6.52 -4.30
#